data_e53c3f405a5b8b2e178f3ac476b5e742
#
_entry.id   e53c3f405a5b8b2e178f3ac476b5e742
#
_cell.length_a   1.000
_cell.length_b   1.000
_cell.length_c   1.000
_cell.angle_alpha   90.00
_cell.angle_beta   90.00
_cell.angle_gamma   90.00
#
_symmetry.space_group_name_H-M   'P 1'
#
loop_
_entity.id
_entity.type
_entity.pdbx_description
1 polymer ?
#
loop_
_entity_poly.entity_id
_entity_poly.type
_entity_poly.pdbx_seq_one_letter_code
_entity_poly.pdbx_strand_id
1 'polypeptide(L)'
;MKRRIFLFVVLSVSIVILFGLNLMIGSVHIPLSDILTILSGSFTGKESWRFIIWDSRLPQALTAMLCGSSLAVCGLMLQTAFRNPLAGPDVFGISSGASLGVALVMLLLGGTVETSLFTASGFLAILIVAFAGAILVTAFILFLSSVVRNSVLLLIVGIMVGYVASSAVTLLNFFSSEDGVKGYIVWGMGNFGGVSMSHIPLFAFLCLAGIIASFLLVKPLNILLLGPQYAESLGISIRRIRNILLVVVGILTAVTTAFCGPISFIGLAAPHVARLLFRTENHQKLLPGTLLVGTVVALLCNLICFLPRESGMIPLNAVTPLIGAPIIIYVIMKRH
;
A
#
# COMPACT_ATOMS: atom_id res chain seq x y z
N MET A 1 -17.70 -23.73 9.08
CA MET A 1 -17.22 -23.71 7.68
C MET A 1 -18.09 -22.81 6.80
N LYS A 2 -19.42 -22.97 6.77
CA LYS A 2 -20.37 -22.18 5.95
C LYS A 2 -20.24 -20.66 6.10
N ARG A 3 -20.13 -20.10 7.34
CA ARG A 3 -19.99 -18.66 7.59
C ARG A 3 -18.74 -18.05 6.93
N ARG A 4 -17.60 -18.77 6.92
CA ARG A 4 -16.37 -18.25 6.33
C ARG A 4 -16.43 -18.23 4.80
N ILE A 5 -16.98 -19.27 4.18
CA ILE A 5 -17.24 -19.29 2.74
C ILE A 5 -18.15 -18.12 2.36
N PHE A 6 -19.22 -17.91 3.12
CA PHE A 6 -20.12 -16.78 2.92
C PHE A 6 -19.36 -15.43 2.96
N LEU A 7 -18.46 -15.22 3.93
CA LEU A 7 -17.68 -13.99 4.01
C LEU A 7 -16.74 -13.79 2.81
N PHE A 8 -16.10 -14.86 2.32
CA PHE A 8 -15.30 -14.78 1.09
C PHE A 8 -16.15 -14.39 -0.11
N VAL A 9 -17.33 -14.99 -0.26
CA VAL A 9 -18.25 -14.65 -1.35
C VAL A 9 -18.72 -13.19 -1.24
N VAL A 10 -19.12 -12.74 -0.04
CA VAL A 10 -19.56 -11.35 0.19
C VAL A 10 -18.45 -10.37 -0.15
N LEU A 11 -17.22 -10.59 0.30
CA LEU A 11 -16.08 -9.71 -0.01
C LEU A 11 -15.77 -9.71 -1.51
N SER A 12 -15.79 -10.87 -2.18
CA SER A 12 -15.57 -10.94 -3.63
C SER A 12 -16.65 -10.22 -4.42
N VAL A 13 -17.92 -10.38 -4.04
CA VAL A 13 -19.04 -9.63 -4.65
C VAL A 13 -18.89 -8.13 -4.39
N SER A 14 -18.52 -7.73 -3.17
CA SER A 14 -18.27 -6.32 -2.83
C SER A 14 -17.14 -5.72 -3.70
N ILE A 15 -16.07 -6.48 -3.98
CA ILE A 15 -14.99 -6.04 -4.87
C ILE A 15 -15.53 -5.79 -6.28
N VAL A 16 -16.33 -6.72 -6.82
CA VAL A 16 -16.90 -6.57 -8.17
C VAL A 16 -17.80 -5.34 -8.24
N ILE A 17 -18.67 -5.15 -7.23
CA ILE A 17 -19.55 -3.99 -7.16
C ILE A 17 -18.75 -2.69 -7.06
N LEU A 18 -17.79 -2.61 -6.12
CA LEU A 18 -16.97 -1.42 -5.93
C LEU A 18 -16.09 -1.12 -7.15
N PHE A 19 -15.57 -2.14 -7.81
CA PHE A 19 -14.81 -1.99 -9.05
C PHE A 19 -15.69 -1.38 -10.15
N GLY A 20 -16.90 -1.91 -10.35
CA GLY A 20 -17.87 -1.34 -11.29
C GLY A 20 -18.22 0.11 -10.95
N LEU A 21 -18.46 0.41 -9.66
CA LEU A 21 -18.73 1.79 -9.21
C LEU A 21 -17.55 2.73 -9.47
N ASN A 22 -16.32 2.29 -9.28
CA ASN A 22 -15.12 3.07 -9.60
C ASN A 22 -14.98 3.36 -11.11
N LEU A 23 -15.49 2.48 -11.97
CA LEU A 23 -15.56 2.76 -13.42
C LEU A 23 -16.69 3.71 -13.78
N MET A 24 -17.82 3.68 -13.06
CA MET A 24 -19.00 4.52 -13.33
C MET A 24 -18.86 5.94 -12.78
N ILE A 25 -18.36 6.06 -11.55
CA ILE A 25 -18.34 7.31 -10.77
C ILE A 25 -17.00 8.03 -10.99
N GLY A 26 -17.09 9.33 -11.21
CA GLY A 26 -15.96 10.25 -11.40
C GLY A 26 -16.48 11.62 -11.80
N SER A 27 -15.61 12.51 -12.30
CA SER A 27 -16.00 13.85 -12.79
C SER A 27 -17.08 13.81 -13.88
N VAL A 28 -17.09 12.75 -14.69
CA VAL A 28 -18.12 12.49 -15.72
C VAL A 28 -18.85 11.20 -15.36
N HIS A 29 -20.19 11.22 -15.37
CA HIS A 29 -20.96 9.99 -15.20
C HIS A 29 -21.05 9.20 -16.51
N ILE A 30 -20.55 7.97 -16.51
CA ILE A 30 -20.62 7.06 -17.66
C ILE A 30 -21.51 5.87 -17.26
N PRO A 31 -22.61 5.61 -18.00
CA PRO A 31 -23.51 4.50 -17.74
C PRO A 31 -22.81 3.14 -17.84
N LEU A 32 -23.28 2.16 -17.07
CA LEU A 32 -22.68 0.82 -17.06
C LEU A 32 -22.77 0.14 -18.44
N SER A 33 -23.85 0.37 -19.19
CA SER A 33 -24.03 -0.13 -20.57
C SER A 33 -22.86 0.32 -21.46
N ASP A 34 -22.51 1.61 -21.37
CA ASP A 34 -21.46 2.18 -22.21
C ASP A 34 -20.07 1.71 -21.77
N ILE A 35 -19.86 1.52 -20.45
CA ILE A 35 -18.62 0.92 -19.95
C ILE A 35 -18.44 -0.50 -20.50
N LEU A 36 -19.46 -1.32 -20.51
CA LEU A 36 -19.42 -2.69 -21.04
C LEU A 36 -19.12 -2.69 -22.54
N THR A 37 -19.73 -1.79 -23.32
CA THR A 37 -19.47 -1.67 -24.77
C THR A 37 -18.05 -1.13 -25.05
N ILE A 38 -17.52 -0.22 -24.20
CA ILE A 38 -16.14 0.27 -24.28
C ILE A 38 -15.16 -0.88 -24.04
N LEU A 39 -15.39 -1.67 -22.98
CA LEU A 39 -14.52 -2.80 -22.64
C LEU A 39 -14.57 -3.93 -23.66
N SER A 40 -15.73 -4.15 -24.32
CA SER A 40 -15.89 -5.13 -25.40
C SER A 40 -15.37 -4.66 -26.75
N GLY A 41 -14.96 -3.39 -26.88
CA GLY A 41 -14.46 -2.81 -28.14
C GLY A 41 -15.54 -2.43 -29.17
N SER A 42 -16.84 -2.55 -28.82
CA SER A 42 -17.97 -2.27 -29.71
C SER A 42 -18.59 -0.88 -29.54
N PHE A 43 -17.95 0.00 -28.79
CA PHE A 43 -18.48 1.33 -28.47
C PHE A 43 -18.41 2.29 -29.65
N THR A 44 -19.55 2.90 -29.98
CA THR A 44 -19.72 3.87 -31.08
C THR A 44 -20.02 5.29 -30.61
N GLY A 45 -19.91 5.54 -29.28
CA GLY A 45 -20.22 6.83 -28.68
C GLY A 45 -19.04 7.80 -28.63
N LYS A 46 -19.02 8.68 -27.62
CA LYS A 46 -18.00 9.72 -27.47
C LYS A 46 -16.60 9.12 -27.22
N GLU A 47 -15.64 9.42 -28.06
CA GLU A 47 -14.24 8.94 -27.95
C GLU A 47 -13.60 9.34 -26.58
N SER A 48 -13.98 10.51 -26.04
CA SER A 48 -13.55 10.95 -24.71
C SER A 48 -13.91 9.97 -23.59
N TRP A 49 -15.04 9.25 -23.68
CA TRP A 49 -15.44 8.26 -22.69
C TRP A 49 -14.56 7.02 -22.76
N ARG A 50 -14.16 6.61 -23.96
CA ARG A 50 -13.20 5.52 -24.16
C ARG A 50 -11.86 5.86 -23.51
N PHE A 51 -11.34 7.07 -23.74
CA PHE A 51 -10.11 7.55 -23.10
C PHE A 51 -10.23 7.57 -21.58
N ILE A 52 -11.32 8.12 -21.02
CA ILE A 52 -11.54 8.17 -19.57
C ILE A 52 -11.53 6.76 -18.95
N ILE A 53 -12.15 5.78 -19.60
CA ILE A 53 -12.20 4.41 -19.07
C ILE A 53 -10.83 3.73 -19.18
N TRP A 54 -10.20 3.71 -20.34
CA TRP A 54 -8.97 2.96 -20.57
C TRP A 54 -7.71 3.60 -19.98
N ASP A 55 -7.60 4.92 -20.02
CA ASP A 55 -6.37 5.63 -19.64
C ASP A 55 -6.44 6.25 -18.24
N SER A 56 -7.64 6.30 -17.62
CA SER A 56 -7.80 6.86 -16.26
C SER A 56 -8.43 5.89 -15.29
N ARG A 57 -9.72 5.54 -15.45
CA ARG A 57 -10.48 4.82 -14.41
C ARG A 57 -10.09 3.36 -14.23
N LEU A 58 -9.88 2.64 -15.32
CA LEU A 58 -9.49 1.23 -15.27
C LEU A 58 -8.10 1.05 -14.64
N PRO A 59 -7.05 1.79 -15.06
CA PRO A 59 -5.76 1.74 -14.39
C PRO A 59 -5.86 2.11 -12.91
N GLN A 60 -6.62 3.15 -12.57
CA GLN A 60 -6.78 3.60 -11.20
C GLN A 60 -7.47 2.55 -10.31
N ALA A 61 -8.55 1.93 -10.78
CA ALA A 61 -9.26 0.88 -10.05
C ALA A 61 -8.37 -0.37 -9.85
N LEU A 62 -7.62 -0.78 -10.89
CA LEU A 62 -6.64 -1.88 -10.81
C LEU A 62 -5.52 -1.56 -9.82
N THR A 63 -5.00 -0.33 -9.87
CA THR A 63 -3.97 0.14 -8.94
C THR A 63 -4.47 0.12 -7.49
N ALA A 64 -5.70 0.59 -7.24
CA ALA A 64 -6.32 0.55 -5.92
C ALA A 64 -6.42 -0.88 -5.38
N MET A 65 -6.86 -1.84 -6.22
CA MET A 65 -6.94 -3.26 -5.84
C MET A 65 -5.57 -3.84 -5.46
N LEU A 66 -4.58 -3.65 -6.31
CA LEU A 66 -3.24 -4.20 -6.12
C LEU A 66 -2.52 -3.55 -4.92
N CYS A 67 -2.61 -2.23 -4.79
CA CYS A 67 -2.01 -1.49 -3.69
C CYS A 67 -2.67 -1.83 -2.36
N GLY A 68 -4.01 -1.82 -2.32
CA GLY A 68 -4.77 -2.13 -1.10
C GLY A 68 -4.53 -3.55 -0.59
N SER A 69 -4.51 -4.53 -1.49
CA SER A 69 -4.19 -5.91 -1.14
C SER A 69 -2.75 -6.07 -0.64
N SER A 70 -1.78 -5.44 -1.32
CA SER A 70 -0.36 -5.48 -0.95
C SER A 70 -0.10 -4.87 0.43
N LEU A 71 -0.60 -3.67 0.68
CA LEU A 71 -0.43 -2.99 1.97
C LEU A 71 -1.11 -3.76 3.11
N ALA A 72 -2.31 -4.31 2.88
CA ALA A 72 -3.02 -5.11 3.87
C ALA A 72 -2.24 -6.38 4.25
N VAL A 73 -1.67 -7.07 3.28
CA VAL A 73 -0.82 -8.25 3.51
C VAL A 73 0.46 -7.86 4.26
N CYS A 74 1.11 -6.75 3.89
CA CYS A 74 2.27 -6.22 4.61
C CYS A 74 1.95 -5.96 6.10
N GLY A 75 0.82 -5.30 6.37
CA GLY A 75 0.38 -5.04 7.72
C GLY A 75 0.15 -6.32 8.54
N LEU A 76 -0.53 -7.32 7.96
CA LEU A 76 -0.75 -8.61 8.63
C LEU A 76 0.57 -9.30 8.97
N MET A 77 1.51 -9.30 8.04
CA MET A 77 2.82 -9.92 8.24
C MET A 77 3.61 -9.23 9.35
N LEU A 78 3.64 -7.88 9.36
CA LEU A 78 4.31 -7.11 10.40
C LEU A 78 3.66 -7.27 11.77
N GLN A 79 2.34 -7.18 11.86
CA GLN A 79 1.60 -7.38 13.12
C GLN A 79 1.89 -8.75 13.73
N THR A 80 2.01 -9.79 12.90
CA THR A 80 2.35 -11.14 13.35
C THR A 80 3.83 -11.26 13.75
N ALA A 81 4.74 -10.78 12.91
CA ALA A 81 6.18 -10.89 13.12
C ALA A 81 6.65 -10.15 14.39
N PHE A 82 6.05 -9.00 14.66
CA PHE A 82 6.39 -8.12 15.78
C PHE A 82 5.44 -8.29 16.98
N ARG A 83 4.41 -9.13 16.87
CA ARG A 83 3.37 -9.33 17.89
C ARG A 83 2.80 -8.00 18.41
N ASN A 84 2.72 -7.05 17.52
CA ASN A 84 2.21 -5.73 17.82
C ASN A 84 1.06 -5.40 16.84
N PRO A 85 -0.16 -5.20 17.35
CA PRO A 85 -1.31 -4.88 16.51
C PRO A 85 -1.18 -3.55 15.79
N LEU A 86 -0.28 -2.67 16.24
CA LEU A 86 -0.02 -1.36 15.64
C LEU A 86 1.14 -1.38 14.65
N ALA A 87 1.77 -2.54 14.39
CA ALA A 87 2.82 -2.65 13.41
C ALA A 87 2.24 -2.53 11.98
N GLY A 88 2.72 -1.56 11.24
CA GLY A 88 2.35 -1.31 9.84
C GLY A 88 3.57 -0.91 9.02
N PRO A 89 3.47 -0.92 7.68
CA PRO A 89 4.58 -0.54 6.80
C PRO A 89 5.10 0.88 7.07
N ASP A 90 4.19 1.79 7.42
CA ASP A 90 4.51 3.20 7.73
C ASP A 90 5.36 3.33 8.99
N VAL A 91 5.14 2.47 9.98
CA VAL A 91 5.84 2.52 11.27
C VAL A 91 7.32 2.11 11.15
N PHE A 92 7.66 1.32 10.13
CA PHE A 92 9.06 0.91 9.89
C PHE A 92 9.86 1.93 9.08
N GLY A 93 9.28 3.09 8.74
CA GLY A 93 9.98 4.16 8.03
C GLY A 93 10.29 3.86 6.55
N ILE A 94 9.81 2.73 6.01
CA ILE A 94 10.06 2.34 4.62
C ILE A 94 9.46 3.35 3.65
N SER A 95 8.20 3.75 3.87
CA SER A 95 7.53 4.80 3.11
C SER A 95 8.20 6.17 3.30
N SER A 96 8.74 6.45 4.50
CA SER A 96 9.48 7.68 4.78
C SER A 96 10.81 7.74 4.01
N GLY A 97 11.48 6.60 3.85
CA GLY A 97 12.68 6.49 3.00
C GLY A 97 12.36 6.78 1.53
N ALA A 98 11.25 6.22 1.02
CA ALA A 98 10.78 6.54 -0.32
C ALA A 98 10.47 8.04 -0.47
N SER A 99 9.78 8.63 0.51
CA SER A 99 9.44 10.06 0.53
C SER A 99 10.67 10.95 0.55
N LEU A 100 11.71 10.58 1.31
CA LEU A 100 12.99 11.30 1.31
C LEU A 100 13.69 11.22 -0.04
N GLY A 101 13.71 10.04 -0.69
CA GLY A 101 14.26 9.89 -2.04
C GLY A 101 13.56 10.79 -3.05
N VAL A 102 12.23 10.83 -3.03
CA VAL A 102 11.42 11.70 -3.91
C VAL A 102 11.66 13.18 -3.59
N ALA A 103 11.74 13.54 -2.30
CA ALA A 103 12.04 14.90 -1.88
C ALA A 103 13.39 15.39 -2.43
N LEU A 104 14.42 14.56 -2.40
CA LEU A 104 15.73 14.91 -2.97
C LEU A 104 15.64 15.26 -4.45
N VAL A 105 14.87 14.50 -5.23
CA VAL A 105 14.74 14.75 -6.66
C VAL A 105 13.80 15.91 -6.96
N MET A 106 12.64 15.98 -6.35
CA MET A 106 11.66 17.04 -6.64
C MET A 106 12.11 18.40 -6.12
N LEU A 107 12.72 18.44 -4.92
CA LEU A 107 13.03 19.67 -4.23
C LEU A 107 14.42 20.24 -4.58
N LEU A 108 15.41 19.38 -4.88
CA LEU A 108 16.77 19.83 -5.20
C LEU A 108 17.09 19.73 -6.69
N LEU A 109 16.61 18.72 -7.40
CA LEU A 109 17.00 18.42 -8.79
C LEU A 109 15.93 18.80 -9.82
N GLY A 110 14.88 19.52 -9.41
CA GLY A 110 13.84 19.97 -10.33
C GLY A 110 13.05 18.84 -11.02
N GLY A 111 13.00 17.65 -10.42
CA GLY A 111 12.26 16.50 -10.94
C GLY A 111 13.01 15.66 -12.00
N THR A 112 14.31 15.89 -12.21
CA THR A 112 15.14 15.12 -13.14
C THR A 112 16.27 14.41 -12.40
N VAL A 113 16.67 13.23 -12.90
CA VAL A 113 17.89 12.52 -12.46
C VAL A 113 18.76 12.33 -13.70
N GLU A 114 19.89 13.04 -13.72
CA GLU A 114 20.86 12.98 -14.81
C GLU A 114 22.17 12.35 -14.31
N THR A 115 22.60 11.32 -15.02
CA THR A 115 23.90 10.69 -14.82
C THR A 115 24.62 10.58 -16.16
N SER A 116 25.93 10.32 -16.13
CA SER A 116 26.72 10.09 -17.36
C SER A 116 26.23 8.90 -18.18
N LEU A 117 25.44 8.00 -17.60
CA LEU A 117 24.94 6.78 -18.24
C LEU A 117 23.50 6.89 -18.70
N PHE A 118 22.67 7.67 -17.99
CA PHE A 118 21.26 7.81 -18.36
C PHE A 118 20.63 9.07 -17.74
N THR A 119 19.56 9.55 -18.39
CA THR A 119 18.70 10.65 -17.93
C THR A 119 17.31 10.12 -17.68
N ALA A 120 16.79 10.28 -16.48
CA ALA A 120 15.42 9.96 -16.11
C ALA A 120 14.70 11.24 -15.63
N SER A 121 13.54 11.52 -16.20
CA SER A 121 12.73 12.68 -15.87
C SER A 121 11.29 12.26 -15.54
N GLY A 122 10.58 13.14 -14.83
CA GLY A 122 9.18 12.95 -14.50
C GLY A 122 8.93 11.68 -13.67
N PHE A 123 7.93 10.91 -14.05
CA PHE A 123 7.47 9.73 -13.29
C PHE A 123 8.56 8.67 -13.07
N LEU A 124 9.41 8.41 -14.08
CA LEU A 124 10.47 7.40 -13.99
C LEU A 124 11.53 7.77 -12.95
N ALA A 125 11.92 9.05 -12.89
CA ALA A 125 12.86 9.55 -11.90
C ALA A 125 12.30 9.35 -10.47
N ILE A 126 11.04 9.76 -10.26
CA ILE A 126 10.34 9.59 -8.98
C ILE A 126 10.28 8.11 -8.59
N LEU A 127 9.91 7.22 -9.53
CA LEU A 127 9.83 5.79 -9.30
C LEU A 127 11.16 5.19 -8.82
N ILE A 128 12.26 5.50 -9.52
CA ILE A 128 13.60 4.97 -9.20
C ILE A 128 14.04 5.43 -7.81
N VAL A 129 13.90 6.71 -7.50
CA VAL A 129 14.40 7.26 -6.22
C VAL A 129 13.52 6.88 -5.04
N ALA A 130 12.20 6.79 -5.24
CA ALA A 130 11.29 6.27 -4.22
C ALA A 130 11.62 4.82 -3.88
N PHE A 131 11.84 3.99 -4.90
CA PHE A 131 12.20 2.60 -4.73
C PHE A 131 13.58 2.45 -4.07
N ALA A 132 14.57 3.22 -4.48
CA ALA A 132 15.90 3.24 -3.87
C ALA A 132 15.86 3.66 -2.41
N GLY A 133 15.14 4.73 -2.06
CA GLY A 133 14.99 5.20 -0.68
C GLY A 133 14.30 4.17 0.22
N ALA A 134 13.24 3.52 -0.29
CA ALA A 134 12.56 2.45 0.43
C ALA A 134 13.47 1.23 0.66
N ILE A 135 14.26 0.83 -0.35
CA ILE A 135 15.21 -0.29 -0.25
C ILE A 135 16.32 0.06 0.76
N LEU A 136 16.86 1.26 0.74
CA LEU A 136 17.90 1.70 1.69
C LEU A 136 17.39 1.58 3.14
N VAL A 137 16.19 2.08 3.43
CA VAL A 137 15.60 1.95 4.77
C VAL A 137 15.33 0.48 5.11
N THR A 138 14.82 -0.30 4.17
CA THR A 138 14.60 -1.74 4.38
C THR A 138 15.90 -2.47 4.69
N ALA A 139 16.97 -2.19 3.95
CA ALA A 139 18.30 -2.76 4.18
C ALA A 139 18.85 -2.36 5.55
N PHE A 140 18.67 -1.10 5.96
CA PHE A 140 19.06 -0.59 7.28
C PHE A 140 18.30 -1.31 8.41
N ILE A 141 16.97 -1.47 8.29
CA ILE A 141 16.16 -2.21 9.26
C ILE A 141 16.57 -3.70 9.31
N LEU A 142 16.87 -4.32 8.16
CA LEU A 142 17.39 -5.69 8.10
C LEU A 142 18.74 -5.82 8.79
N PHE A 143 19.65 -4.88 8.57
CA PHE A 143 20.93 -4.83 9.26
C PHE A 143 20.73 -4.76 10.77
N LEU A 144 19.90 -3.83 11.26
CA LEU A 144 19.57 -3.71 12.68
C LEU A 144 18.84 -4.94 13.23
N SER A 145 17.95 -5.56 12.46
CA SER A 145 17.30 -6.83 12.82
C SER A 145 18.30 -7.96 13.03
N SER A 146 19.51 -7.85 12.46
CA SER A 146 20.58 -8.80 12.68
C SER A 146 21.29 -8.60 14.04
N VAL A 147 21.31 -7.41 14.58
CA VAL A 147 21.96 -7.04 15.83
C VAL A 147 20.96 -7.00 17.00
N VAL A 148 19.79 -6.42 16.76
CA VAL A 148 18.76 -6.19 17.77
C VAL A 148 17.80 -7.41 17.84
N ARG A 149 17.76 -8.07 19.00
CA ARG A 149 16.87 -9.21 19.24
C ARG A 149 15.45 -8.77 19.64
N ASN A 150 15.32 -7.61 20.24
CA ASN A 150 14.04 -7.12 20.76
C ASN A 150 13.21 -6.50 19.63
N SER A 151 12.01 -7.05 19.39
CA SER A 151 11.08 -6.60 18.36
C SER A 151 10.58 -5.16 18.59
N VAL A 152 10.41 -4.76 19.85
CA VAL A 152 9.94 -3.40 20.21
C VAL A 152 11.01 -2.36 19.88
N LEU A 153 12.29 -2.66 20.14
CA LEU A 153 13.39 -1.76 19.79
C LEU A 153 13.49 -1.56 18.27
N LEU A 154 13.28 -2.62 17.48
CA LEU A 154 13.27 -2.47 16.01
C LEU A 154 12.13 -1.57 15.52
N LEU A 155 10.96 -1.65 16.15
CA LEU A 155 9.83 -0.80 15.83
C LEU A 155 10.13 0.66 16.20
N ILE A 156 10.72 0.91 17.37
CA ILE A 156 11.16 2.25 17.78
C ILE A 156 12.18 2.82 16.80
N VAL A 157 13.16 2.02 16.38
CA VAL A 157 14.15 2.46 15.38
C VAL A 157 13.48 2.82 14.06
N GLY A 158 12.49 2.03 13.59
CA GLY A 158 11.72 2.36 12.40
C GLY A 158 11.04 3.73 12.49
N ILE A 159 10.41 4.01 13.65
CA ILE A 159 9.79 5.32 13.92
C ILE A 159 10.84 6.43 13.90
N MET A 160 12.01 6.22 14.54
CA MET A 160 13.09 7.22 14.55
C MET A 160 13.63 7.50 13.15
N VAL A 161 13.79 6.47 12.30
CA VAL A 161 14.14 6.64 10.88
C VAL A 161 13.10 7.49 10.17
N GLY A 162 11.81 7.26 10.42
CA GLY A 162 10.72 8.09 9.90
C GLY A 162 10.85 9.56 10.31
N TYR A 163 11.16 9.85 11.57
CA TYR A 163 11.35 11.22 12.04
C TYR A 163 12.59 11.89 11.43
N VAL A 164 13.70 11.18 11.30
CA VAL A 164 14.91 11.71 10.63
C VAL A 164 14.61 12.04 9.17
N ALA A 165 13.94 11.13 8.44
CA ALA A 165 13.53 11.38 7.07
C ALA A 165 12.57 12.59 6.96
N SER A 166 11.59 12.70 7.85
CA SER A 166 10.64 13.82 7.89
C SER A 166 11.34 15.15 8.16
N SER A 167 12.30 15.18 9.10
CA SER A 167 13.12 16.38 9.37
C SER A 167 13.96 16.79 8.16
N ALA A 168 14.59 15.83 7.49
CA ALA A 168 15.35 16.10 6.27
C ALA A 168 14.45 16.65 5.15
N VAL A 169 13.26 16.08 4.96
CA VAL A 169 12.26 16.59 4.01
C VAL A 169 11.83 18.02 4.34
N THR A 170 11.64 18.34 5.63
CA THR A 170 11.28 19.70 6.07
C THR A 170 12.38 20.70 5.74
N LEU A 171 13.65 20.32 5.95
CA LEU A 171 14.79 21.17 5.56
C LEU A 171 14.86 21.37 4.04
N LEU A 172 14.65 20.31 3.26
CA LEU A 172 14.62 20.39 1.80
C LEU A 172 13.50 21.32 1.32
N ASN A 173 12.30 21.21 1.88
CA ASN A 173 11.19 22.10 1.57
C ASN A 173 11.51 23.57 1.86
N PHE A 174 12.22 23.87 2.95
CA PHE A 174 12.59 25.23 3.31
C PHE A 174 13.52 25.89 2.28
N PHE A 175 14.41 25.12 1.66
CA PHE A 175 15.36 25.64 0.67
C PHE A 175 14.89 25.50 -0.79
N SER A 176 13.73 24.91 -1.02
CA SER A 176 13.24 24.59 -2.38
C SER A 176 12.39 25.69 -2.99
N SER A 177 12.16 25.59 -4.31
CA SER A 177 11.21 26.43 -5.05
C SER A 177 9.75 26.09 -4.71
N GLU A 178 8.85 27.05 -4.90
CA GLU A 178 7.40 26.85 -4.67
C GLU A 178 6.83 25.71 -5.52
N ASP A 179 7.23 25.60 -6.79
CA ASP A 179 6.78 24.53 -7.69
C ASP A 179 7.27 23.14 -7.25
N GLY A 180 8.51 23.02 -6.79
CA GLY A 180 9.04 21.80 -6.22
C GLY A 180 8.29 21.36 -4.97
N VAL A 181 8.04 22.28 -4.05
CA VAL A 181 7.26 22.03 -2.82
C VAL A 181 5.83 21.59 -3.16
N LYS A 182 5.16 22.28 -4.08
CA LYS A 182 3.81 21.95 -4.53
C LYS A 182 3.76 20.55 -5.14
N GLY A 183 4.71 20.24 -6.03
CA GLY A 183 4.80 18.91 -6.66
C GLY A 183 5.01 17.81 -5.62
N TYR A 184 5.93 18.00 -4.66
CA TYR A 184 6.17 17.05 -3.58
C TYR A 184 4.95 16.84 -2.67
N ILE A 185 4.24 17.92 -2.31
CA ILE A 185 3.01 17.84 -1.49
C ILE A 185 1.95 17.02 -2.22
N VAL A 186 1.70 17.30 -3.52
CA VAL A 186 0.72 16.55 -4.32
C VAL A 186 1.07 15.07 -4.41
N TRP A 187 2.35 14.73 -4.64
CA TRP A 187 2.80 13.33 -4.64
C TRP A 187 2.61 12.67 -3.27
N GLY A 188 2.95 13.38 -2.18
CA GLY A 188 2.82 12.90 -0.80
C GLY A 188 1.39 12.67 -0.33
N MET A 189 0.41 13.25 -1.01
CA MET A 189 -1.02 13.03 -0.72
C MET A 189 -1.51 11.62 -1.07
N GLY A 190 -0.72 10.86 -1.84
CA GLY A 190 -1.07 9.53 -2.30
C GLY A 190 -2.16 9.55 -3.38
N ASN A 191 -1.99 8.74 -4.42
CA ASN A 191 -2.93 8.69 -5.54
C ASN A 191 -2.86 7.34 -6.25
N PHE A 192 -4.00 6.72 -6.52
CA PHE A 192 -4.08 5.54 -7.36
C PHE A 192 -4.11 5.87 -8.86
N GLY A 193 -4.43 7.09 -9.23
CA GLY A 193 -4.49 7.55 -10.64
C GLY A 193 -3.13 7.91 -11.24
N GLY A 194 -2.03 7.83 -10.49
CA GLY A 194 -0.68 8.12 -11.00
C GLY A 194 -0.09 7.02 -11.89
N VAL A 195 -0.71 5.83 -11.93
CA VAL A 195 -0.20 4.67 -12.69
C VAL A 195 -0.95 4.57 -14.03
N SER A 196 -0.24 4.84 -15.14
CA SER A 196 -0.80 4.70 -16.48
C SER A 196 -1.01 3.23 -16.86
N MET A 197 -1.87 2.95 -17.85
CA MET A 197 -2.15 1.60 -18.32
C MET A 197 -0.88 0.85 -18.78
N SER A 198 0.09 1.57 -19.35
CA SER A 198 1.38 1.01 -19.76
C SER A 198 2.25 0.49 -18.61
N HIS A 199 2.09 1.06 -17.41
CA HIS A 199 2.83 0.67 -16.21
C HIS A 199 2.09 -0.39 -15.34
N ILE A 200 0.78 -0.60 -15.56
CA ILE A 200 0.00 -1.61 -14.84
C ILE A 200 0.61 -3.01 -14.90
N PRO A 201 1.10 -3.53 -16.04
CA PRO A 201 1.65 -4.87 -16.09
C PRO A 201 2.86 -5.05 -15.16
N LEU A 202 3.77 -4.07 -15.12
CA LEU A 202 4.93 -4.09 -14.24
C LEU A 202 4.51 -4.00 -12.77
N PHE A 203 3.62 -3.06 -12.45
CA PHE A 203 3.09 -2.88 -11.09
C PHE A 203 2.38 -4.15 -10.60
N ALA A 204 1.52 -4.73 -11.42
CA ALA A 204 0.79 -5.96 -11.12
C ALA A 204 1.76 -7.14 -10.90
N PHE A 205 2.76 -7.31 -11.77
CA PHE A 205 3.76 -8.36 -11.62
C PHE A 205 4.49 -8.26 -10.27
N LEU A 206 4.96 -7.07 -9.91
CA LEU A 206 5.69 -6.85 -8.64
C LEU A 206 4.79 -7.07 -7.41
N CYS A 207 3.56 -6.55 -7.43
CA CYS A 207 2.60 -6.75 -6.36
C CYS A 207 2.21 -8.23 -6.20
N LEU A 208 1.87 -8.90 -7.31
CA LEU A 208 1.49 -10.31 -7.30
C LEU A 208 2.65 -11.21 -6.85
N ALA A 209 3.88 -10.96 -7.31
CA ALA A 209 5.06 -11.69 -6.87
C ALA A 209 5.25 -11.58 -5.34
N GLY A 210 5.13 -10.38 -4.77
CA GLY A 210 5.22 -10.17 -3.33
C GLY A 210 4.07 -10.81 -2.55
N ILE A 211 2.83 -10.74 -3.08
CA ILE A 211 1.67 -11.42 -2.51
C ILE A 211 1.87 -12.94 -2.53
N ILE A 212 2.32 -13.52 -3.64
CA ILE A 212 2.61 -14.95 -3.74
C ILE A 212 3.70 -15.34 -2.74
N ALA A 213 4.77 -14.55 -2.62
CA ALA A 213 5.80 -14.78 -1.61
C ALA A 213 5.23 -14.78 -0.19
N SER A 214 4.25 -13.91 0.12
CA SER A 214 3.58 -13.89 1.43
C SER A 214 2.78 -15.16 1.71
N PHE A 215 2.16 -15.77 0.70
CA PHE A 215 1.46 -17.06 0.84
C PHE A 215 2.41 -18.20 1.17
N LEU A 216 3.65 -18.19 0.68
CA LEU A 216 4.67 -19.17 1.03
C LEU A 216 5.08 -19.06 2.52
N LEU A 217 4.88 -17.89 3.12
CA LEU A 217 5.20 -17.61 4.53
C LEU A 217 4.04 -17.93 5.50
N VAL A 218 2.91 -18.43 5.05
CA VAL A 218 1.74 -18.76 5.89
C VAL A 218 2.09 -19.73 7.02
N LYS A 219 2.85 -20.80 6.73
CA LYS A 219 3.27 -21.78 7.75
C LYS A 219 4.20 -21.14 8.80
N PRO A 220 5.30 -20.45 8.42
CA PRO A 220 6.12 -19.68 9.36
C PRO A 220 5.33 -18.67 10.20
N LEU A 221 4.39 -17.94 9.61
CA LEU A 221 3.55 -16.98 10.33
C LEU A 221 2.69 -17.66 11.41
N ASN A 222 2.09 -18.80 11.10
CA ASN A 222 1.32 -19.57 12.08
C ASN A 222 2.19 -20.08 13.25
N ILE A 223 3.44 -20.45 12.96
CA ILE A 223 4.37 -20.90 14.01
C ILE A 223 4.76 -19.72 14.92
N LEU A 224 4.96 -18.52 14.37
CA LEU A 224 5.25 -17.33 15.16
C LEU A 224 4.12 -16.98 16.16
N LEU A 225 2.87 -17.36 15.89
CA LEU A 225 1.76 -17.18 16.83
C LEU A 225 1.95 -18.00 18.12
N LEU A 226 2.58 -19.16 18.05
CA LEU A 226 2.78 -20.05 19.18
C LEU A 226 3.81 -19.53 20.20
N GLY A 227 4.66 -18.60 19.77
CA GLY A 227 5.66 -18.00 20.62
C GLY A 227 7.10 -18.27 20.22
N PRO A 228 8.04 -17.38 20.63
CA PRO A 228 9.44 -17.52 20.29
C PRO A 228 10.03 -18.83 20.79
N GLN A 229 9.81 -19.15 22.06
CA GLN A 229 10.33 -20.36 22.70
C GLN A 229 9.84 -21.64 22.01
N TYR A 230 8.54 -21.65 21.64
CA TYR A 230 7.95 -22.80 20.98
C TYR A 230 8.45 -22.94 19.52
N ALA A 231 8.60 -21.83 18.82
CA ALA A 231 9.14 -21.81 17.46
C ALA A 231 10.61 -22.32 17.42
N GLU A 232 11.42 -21.92 18.40
CA GLU A 232 12.81 -22.36 18.54
C GLU A 232 12.91 -23.85 18.88
N SER A 233 12.02 -24.37 19.75
CA SER A 233 11.98 -25.81 20.08
C SER A 233 11.60 -26.68 18.87
N LEU A 234 10.89 -26.12 17.87
CA LEU A 234 10.61 -26.77 16.59
C LEU A 234 11.76 -26.61 15.56
N GLY A 235 12.92 -26.08 15.98
CA GLY A 235 14.08 -25.88 15.13
C GLY A 235 13.98 -24.70 14.14
N ILE A 236 13.01 -23.78 14.38
CA ILE A 236 12.76 -22.67 13.48
C ILE A 236 13.46 -21.41 13.97
N SER A 237 14.35 -20.87 13.15
CA SER A 237 15.01 -19.60 13.41
C SER A 237 14.05 -18.42 13.21
N ILE A 238 13.54 -17.85 14.31
CA ILE A 238 12.66 -16.65 14.30
C ILE A 238 13.30 -15.51 13.57
N ARG A 239 14.60 -15.29 13.77
CA ARG A 239 15.37 -14.24 13.09
C ARG A 239 15.33 -14.39 11.57
N ARG A 240 15.53 -15.62 11.06
CA ARG A 240 15.48 -15.88 9.61
C ARG A 240 14.09 -15.59 9.04
N ILE A 241 13.02 -16.05 9.72
CA ILE A 241 11.65 -15.78 9.29
C ILE A 241 11.39 -14.28 9.30
N ARG A 242 11.72 -13.57 10.38
CA ARG A 242 11.54 -12.11 10.50
C ARG A 242 12.26 -11.37 9.37
N ASN A 243 13.49 -11.74 9.05
CA ASN A 243 14.24 -11.11 7.98
C ASN A 243 13.59 -11.35 6.60
N ILE A 244 13.12 -12.56 6.31
CA ILE A 244 12.40 -12.85 5.06
C ILE A 244 11.10 -12.06 4.99
N LEU A 245 10.34 -11.97 6.09
CA LEU A 245 9.13 -11.15 6.17
C LEU A 245 9.43 -9.68 5.91
N LEU A 246 10.49 -9.14 6.50
CA LEU A 246 10.92 -7.73 6.28
C LEU A 246 11.32 -7.48 4.83
N VAL A 247 11.98 -8.44 4.15
CA VAL A 247 12.29 -8.32 2.72
C VAL A 247 11.03 -8.25 1.88
N VAL A 248 10.09 -9.18 2.08
CA VAL A 248 8.82 -9.21 1.33
C VAL A 248 8.01 -7.95 1.57
N VAL A 249 7.87 -7.53 2.83
CA VAL A 249 7.18 -6.29 3.19
C VAL A 249 7.89 -5.06 2.61
N GLY A 250 9.23 -5.02 2.72
CA GLY A 250 10.04 -3.93 2.19
C GLY A 250 9.84 -3.74 0.68
N ILE A 251 9.87 -4.83 -0.08
CA ILE A 251 9.65 -4.80 -1.54
C ILE A 251 8.22 -4.36 -1.86
N LEU A 252 7.19 -4.96 -1.23
CA LEU A 252 5.80 -4.58 -1.47
C LEU A 252 5.52 -3.12 -1.10
N THR A 253 6.05 -2.65 0.03
CA THR A 253 5.90 -1.25 0.45
C THR A 253 6.66 -0.32 -0.50
N ALA A 254 7.88 -0.68 -0.91
CA ALA A 254 8.65 0.09 -1.88
C ALA A 254 7.90 0.25 -3.20
N VAL A 255 7.37 -0.86 -3.73
CA VAL A 255 6.58 -0.86 -4.97
C VAL A 255 5.33 0.01 -4.83
N THR A 256 4.51 -0.22 -3.79
CA THR A 256 3.27 0.55 -3.61
C THR A 256 3.54 2.03 -3.39
N THR A 257 4.55 2.39 -2.60
CA THR A 257 4.88 3.80 -2.33
C THR A 257 5.48 4.48 -3.57
N ALA A 258 6.34 3.79 -4.32
CA ALA A 258 6.94 4.36 -5.53
C ALA A 258 5.89 4.70 -6.60
N PHE A 259 4.91 3.81 -6.82
CA PHE A 259 3.87 3.99 -7.84
C PHE A 259 2.71 4.89 -7.39
N CYS A 260 2.31 4.83 -6.13
CA CYS A 260 1.09 5.47 -5.63
C CYS A 260 1.36 6.63 -4.65
N GLY A 261 2.62 6.90 -4.32
CA GLY A 261 2.97 7.73 -3.18
C GLY A 261 2.78 6.99 -1.84
N PRO A 262 3.13 7.61 -0.71
CA PRO A 262 2.91 7.02 0.61
C PRO A 262 1.41 6.94 0.90
N ILE A 263 0.90 5.73 1.21
CA ILE A 263 -0.51 5.50 1.56
C ILE A 263 -0.57 4.92 2.96
N SER A 264 -1.20 5.66 3.85
CA SER A 264 -1.30 5.32 5.27
C SER A 264 -2.58 4.54 5.60
N PHE A 265 -2.59 3.89 6.76
CA PHE A 265 -3.73 3.24 7.41
C PHE A 265 -4.29 1.98 6.75
N ILE A 266 -4.24 1.76 5.45
CA ILE A 266 -4.78 0.54 4.82
C ILE A 266 -4.08 -0.70 5.39
N GLY A 267 -2.74 -0.68 5.44
CA GLY A 267 -1.95 -1.77 6.00
C GLY A 267 -2.20 -2.02 7.49
N LEU A 268 -2.56 -0.99 8.23
CA LEU A 268 -2.86 -1.10 9.65
C LEU A 268 -4.29 -1.61 9.91
N ALA A 269 -5.29 -1.02 9.24
CA ALA A 269 -6.71 -1.26 9.51
C ALA A 269 -7.22 -2.58 8.90
N ALA A 270 -6.83 -2.92 7.66
CA ALA A 270 -7.37 -4.08 6.96
C ALA A 270 -7.14 -5.42 7.68
N PRO A 271 -5.99 -5.73 8.29
CA PRO A 271 -5.80 -6.94 9.08
C PRO A 271 -6.73 -7.00 10.31
N HIS A 272 -7.00 -5.86 10.96
CA HIS A 272 -7.92 -5.80 12.09
C HIS A 272 -9.35 -6.10 11.67
N VAL A 273 -9.83 -5.50 10.58
CA VAL A 273 -11.14 -5.79 10.02
C VAL A 273 -11.25 -7.26 9.65
N ALA A 274 -10.22 -7.82 9.00
CA ALA A 274 -10.19 -9.24 8.65
C ALA A 274 -10.29 -10.15 9.88
N ARG A 275 -9.54 -9.86 10.96
CA ARG A 275 -9.65 -10.62 12.22
C ARG A 275 -11.05 -10.57 12.85
N LEU A 276 -11.69 -9.40 12.84
CA LEU A 276 -13.07 -9.24 13.33
C LEU A 276 -14.07 -10.05 12.52
N LEU A 277 -13.95 -10.03 11.19
CA LEU A 277 -14.87 -10.74 10.29
C LEU A 277 -14.68 -12.25 10.37
N PHE A 278 -13.44 -12.73 10.19
CA PHE A 278 -13.14 -14.16 10.10
C PHE A 278 -12.99 -14.85 11.46
N ARG A 279 -12.81 -14.10 12.54
CA ARG A 279 -12.62 -14.59 13.91
C ARG A 279 -11.60 -15.72 13.99
N THR A 280 -10.41 -15.50 13.43
CA THR A 280 -9.33 -16.48 13.38
C THR A 280 -7.98 -15.79 13.30
N GLU A 281 -6.97 -16.39 13.92
CA GLU A 281 -5.57 -15.99 13.76
C GLU A 281 -4.82 -16.90 12.76
N ASN A 282 -5.45 -17.98 12.28
CA ASN A 282 -4.82 -18.88 11.30
C ASN A 282 -4.63 -18.19 9.95
N HIS A 283 -3.37 -17.95 9.58
CA HIS A 283 -2.98 -17.24 8.35
C HIS A 283 -3.41 -17.93 7.05
N GLN A 284 -3.68 -19.25 7.06
CA GLN A 284 -4.26 -19.91 5.89
C GLN A 284 -5.61 -19.33 5.47
N LYS A 285 -6.36 -18.75 6.42
CA LYS A 285 -7.67 -18.14 6.20
C LYS A 285 -7.61 -16.64 6.34
N LEU A 286 -6.77 -16.16 7.26
CA LEU A 286 -6.68 -14.75 7.58
C LEU A 286 -5.95 -13.96 6.47
N LEU A 287 -4.88 -14.52 5.87
CA LEU A 287 -4.13 -13.82 4.83
C LEU A 287 -4.99 -13.57 3.57
N PRO A 288 -5.67 -14.58 2.96
CA PRO A 288 -6.56 -14.30 1.85
C PRO A 288 -7.75 -13.39 2.25
N GLY A 289 -8.28 -13.53 3.47
CA GLY A 289 -9.30 -12.62 3.98
C GLY A 289 -8.81 -11.18 4.10
N THR A 290 -7.59 -10.98 4.58
CA THR A 290 -6.96 -9.65 4.71
C THR A 290 -6.70 -9.02 3.33
N LEU A 291 -6.27 -9.81 2.35
CA LEU A 291 -6.10 -9.37 0.97
C LEU A 291 -7.41 -8.81 0.41
N LEU A 292 -8.52 -9.55 0.53
CA LEU A 292 -9.83 -9.09 0.04
C LEU A 292 -10.32 -7.84 0.79
N VAL A 293 -10.15 -7.78 2.11
CA VAL A 293 -10.53 -6.60 2.90
C VAL A 293 -9.71 -5.39 2.48
N GLY A 294 -8.38 -5.53 2.28
CA GLY A 294 -7.53 -4.45 1.80
C GLY A 294 -7.96 -3.92 0.44
N THR A 295 -8.34 -4.81 -0.47
CA THR A 295 -8.89 -4.46 -1.78
C THR A 295 -10.20 -3.68 -1.64
N VAL A 296 -11.14 -4.17 -0.82
CA VAL A 296 -12.43 -3.49 -0.56
C VAL A 296 -12.20 -2.09 0.02
N VAL A 297 -11.33 -1.96 1.02
CA VAL A 297 -11.04 -0.67 1.67
C VAL A 297 -10.40 0.30 0.68
N ALA A 298 -9.44 -0.14 -0.13
CA ALA A 298 -8.79 0.73 -1.11
C ALA A 298 -9.75 1.21 -2.20
N LEU A 299 -10.60 0.32 -2.75
CA LEU A 299 -11.62 0.70 -3.74
C LEU A 299 -12.67 1.64 -3.14
N LEU A 300 -13.06 1.42 -1.89
CA LEU A 300 -14.00 2.31 -1.17
C LEU A 300 -13.39 3.68 -0.95
N CYS A 301 -12.14 3.76 -0.48
CA CYS A 301 -11.42 5.03 -0.31
C CYS A 301 -11.28 5.77 -1.64
N ASN A 302 -10.92 5.07 -2.72
CA ASN A 302 -10.82 5.66 -4.04
C ASN A 302 -12.15 6.25 -4.51
N LEU A 303 -13.25 5.52 -4.30
CA LEU A 303 -14.60 6.00 -4.64
C LEU A 303 -14.96 7.28 -3.86
N ILE A 304 -14.66 7.33 -2.56
CA ILE A 304 -14.92 8.49 -1.70
C ILE A 304 -14.12 9.71 -2.16
N CYS A 305 -12.88 9.53 -2.65
CA CYS A 305 -12.07 10.63 -3.19
C CYS A 305 -12.76 11.38 -4.36
N PHE A 306 -13.69 10.74 -5.06
CA PHE A 306 -14.45 11.34 -6.17
C PHE A 306 -15.80 11.94 -5.77
N LEU A 307 -16.24 11.83 -4.51
CA LEU A 307 -17.57 12.32 -4.11
C LEU A 307 -17.78 13.83 -4.33
N PRO A 308 -16.80 14.73 -4.13
CA PRO A 308 -16.97 16.14 -4.45
C PRO A 308 -16.78 16.38 -5.95
N ARG A 309 -17.78 16.06 -6.75
CA ARG A 309 -17.75 16.06 -8.23
C ARG A 309 -17.26 17.37 -8.86
N GLU A 310 -17.56 18.52 -8.25
CA GLU A 310 -17.26 19.86 -8.79
C GLU A 310 -16.00 20.50 -8.19
N SER A 311 -15.59 20.08 -6.99
CA SER A 311 -14.50 20.70 -6.22
C SER A 311 -13.13 20.00 -6.41
N GLY A 312 -13.03 19.05 -7.33
CA GLY A 312 -11.81 18.25 -7.52
C GLY A 312 -11.81 16.94 -6.73
N MET A 313 -10.67 16.26 -6.69
CA MET A 313 -10.49 14.98 -6.03
C MET A 313 -9.93 15.17 -4.61
N ILE A 314 -10.57 14.57 -3.59
CA ILE A 314 -10.03 14.58 -2.23
C ILE A 314 -8.74 13.74 -2.21
N PRO A 315 -7.66 14.20 -1.56
CA PRO A 315 -6.45 13.42 -1.38
C PRO A 315 -6.72 12.09 -0.68
N LEU A 316 -6.09 11.01 -1.16
CA LEU A 316 -6.30 9.66 -0.62
C LEU A 316 -5.91 9.58 0.86
N ASN A 317 -4.79 10.22 1.24
CA ASN A 317 -4.32 10.27 2.63
C ASN A 317 -5.17 11.15 3.57
N ALA A 318 -6.17 11.87 3.07
CA ALA A 318 -7.21 12.47 3.89
C ALA A 318 -8.33 11.45 4.20
N VAL A 319 -8.66 10.58 3.24
CA VAL A 319 -9.76 9.61 3.35
C VAL A 319 -9.36 8.37 4.16
N THR A 320 -8.17 7.82 3.89
CA THR A 320 -7.74 6.54 4.51
C THR A 320 -7.63 6.60 6.03
N PRO A 321 -7.11 7.67 6.69
CA PRO A 321 -7.13 7.78 8.15
C PRO A 321 -8.52 7.99 8.72
N LEU A 322 -9.39 8.76 8.04
CA LEU A 322 -10.77 8.99 8.50
C LEU A 322 -11.58 7.70 8.59
N ILE A 323 -11.30 6.72 7.73
CA ILE A 323 -11.91 5.39 7.77
C ILE A 323 -11.13 4.47 8.71
N GLY A 324 -9.81 4.46 8.61
CA GLY A 324 -8.94 3.52 9.30
C GLY A 324 -8.85 3.75 10.81
N ALA A 325 -8.70 5.00 11.25
CA ALA A 325 -8.50 5.31 12.67
C ALA A 325 -9.71 4.94 13.54
N PRO A 326 -10.96 5.25 13.19
CA PRO A 326 -12.12 4.81 13.98
C PRO A 326 -12.23 3.29 14.10
N ILE A 327 -11.91 2.56 13.03
CA ILE A 327 -11.90 1.09 13.04
C ILE A 327 -10.89 0.56 14.04
N ILE A 328 -9.67 1.11 14.03
CA ILE A 328 -8.60 0.69 14.93
C ILE A 328 -8.97 0.98 16.39
N ILE A 329 -9.48 2.20 16.67
CA ILE A 329 -9.94 2.59 18.00
C ILE A 329 -11.02 1.62 18.49
N TYR A 330 -12.03 1.34 17.67
CA TYR A 330 -13.10 0.39 18.01
C TYR A 330 -12.56 -1.01 18.32
N VAL A 331 -11.58 -1.50 17.52
CA VAL A 331 -10.97 -2.82 17.74
C VAL A 331 -10.20 -2.88 19.04
N ILE A 332 -9.43 -1.84 19.36
CA ILE A 332 -8.65 -1.78 20.60
C ILE A 332 -9.58 -1.75 21.81
N MET A 333 -10.62 -0.90 21.78
CA MET A 333 -11.61 -0.81 22.87
C MET A 333 -12.36 -2.11 23.12
N LYS A 334 -12.60 -2.91 22.09
CA LYS A 334 -13.34 -4.18 22.21
C LYS A 334 -12.46 -5.34 22.72
N ARG A 335 -11.14 -5.20 22.69
CA ARG A 335 -10.20 -6.21 23.23
C ARG A 335 -9.93 -6.08 24.73
N HIS A 336 -10.29 -4.96 25.31
CA HIS A 336 -10.32 -4.70 26.76
C HIS A 336 -11.74 -4.87 27.29
#